data_06a22ef3e3c24459acd8adb5bebeb6d7
#
_entry.id   06a22ef3e3c24459acd8adb5bebeb6d7
#
_cell.length_a   1.000
_cell.length_b   1.000
_cell.length_c   1.000
_cell.angle_alpha   90.00
_cell.angle_beta   90.00
_cell.angle_gamma   90.00
#
_symmetry.space_group_name_H-M   'P 1'
#
loop_
_entity.id
_entity.type
_entity.pdbx_description
1 polymer ?
#
loop_
_entity_poly.entity_id
_entity_poly.type
_entity_poly.pdbx_seq_one_letter_code
_entity_poly.pdbx_strand_id
1 'polypeptide(L)'
;WVNNLSSFHSLDLTSEEISSCGFKNTEDSLGAELDYYKEFLNWGMDGEKHPVCSNAHDWLVANKPELQKISMCWGDSRIGNVLYKDYKASALLDWEMASMGDPLMDLAWGFAVDECNSLGLGVPRLDGSMSQSEGIEIWENKTGLSAENINYFRVLALFKFSVIMVRVAKRLIFNEIMPLDSDFHLNNFTTDYLDSEVTRVSKL
;
A
#
# COMPACT_ATOMS: atom_id res chain seq x y z
N TRP A 1 5.03 2.15 15.47
CA TRP A 1 4.71 2.43 14.10
C TRP A 1 3.39 3.20 13.99
N VAL A 2 2.21 2.64 14.32
CA VAL A 2 0.89 3.29 14.17
C VAL A 2 0.83 4.65 14.88
N ASN A 3 1.38 4.77 16.08
CA ASN A 3 1.43 6.02 16.81
C ASN A 3 2.13 7.16 16.06
N ASN A 4 3.21 6.86 15.36
CA ASN A 4 3.95 7.84 14.56
C ASN A 4 3.19 8.18 13.28
N LEU A 5 2.61 7.16 12.65
CA LEU A 5 1.75 7.33 11.48
C LEU A 5 0.55 8.23 11.80
N SER A 6 -0.14 7.98 12.93
CA SER A 6 -1.26 8.82 13.38
C SER A 6 -0.84 10.27 13.62
N SER A 7 0.33 10.52 14.22
CA SER A 7 0.83 11.88 14.44
C SER A 7 1.11 12.60 13.13
N PHE A 8 1.66 11.89 12.15
CA PHE A 8 1.92 12.40 10.81
C PHE A 8 0.60 12.71 10.06
N HIS A 9 -0.37 11.80 10.09
CA HIS A 9 -1.68 11.99 9.46
C HIS A 9 -2.53 13.09 10.10
N SER A 10 -2.22 13.47 11.34
CA SER A 10 -2.90 14.56 12.04
C SER A 10 -2.39 15.95 11.66
N LEU A 11 -1.33 16.04 10.84
CA LEU A 11 -0.82 17.33 10.36
C LEU A 11 -1.83 17.98 9.42
N ASP A 12 -2.08 19.26 9.64
CA ASP A 12 -2.84 20.11 8.75
C ASP A 12 -1.85 20.94 7.91
N LEU A 13 -1.54 20.41 6.72
CA LEU A 13 -0.61 21.05 5.80
C LEU A 13 -1.35 22.09 4.96
N THR A 14 -0.77 23.28 4.83
CA THR A 14 -1.25 24.31 3.91
C THR A 14 -0.94 23.95 2.46
N SER A 15 -1.68 24.54 1.51
CA SER A 15 -1.40 24.36 0.08
C SER A 15 0.02 24.78 -0.31
N GLU A 16 0.59 25.78 0.38
CA GLU A 16 1.96 26.24 0.17
C GLU A 16 2.98 25.20 0.63
N GLU A 17 2.78 24.61 1.80
CA GLU A 17 3.63 23.52 2.33
C GLU A 17 3.59 22.29 1.42
N ILE A 18 2.39 21.87 1.00
CA ILE A 18 2.21 20.76 0.05
C ILE A 18 2.97 21.03 -1.26
N SER A 19 2.80 22.23 -1.81
CA SER A 19 3.47 22.63 -3.06
C SER A 19 4.99 22.70 -2.90
N SER A 20 5.49 23.16 -1.75
CA SER A 20 6.92 23.23 -1.46
C SER A 20 7.60 21.86 -1.39
N CYS A 21 6.85 20.82 -1.01
CA CYS A 21 7.31 19.43 -1.05
C CYS A 21 7.32 18.82 -2.45
N GLY A 22 6.87 19.56 -3.48
CA GLY A 22 6.82 19.09 -4.86
C GLY A 22 5.59 18.24 -5.19
N PHE A 23 4.67 18.08 -4.27
CA PHE A 23 3.41 17.37 -4.51
C PHE A 23 2.42 18.25 -5.29
N LYS A 24 1.74 17.64 -6.25
CA LYS A 24 0.60 18.28 -6.91
C LYS A 24 -0.65 18.04 -6.06
N ASN A 25 -1.32 19.13 -5.69
CA ASN A 25 -2.66 19.00 -5.12
C ASN A 25 -3.61 18.66 -6.26
N THR A 26 -4.11 17.42 -6.28
CA THR A 26 -5.08 16.95 -7.27
C THR A 26 -6.44 16.78 -6.59
N GLU A 27 -7.50 17.29 -7.23
CA GLU A 27 -8.87 17.07 -6.74
C GLU A 27 -9.23 15.57 -6.67
N ASP A 28 -8.65 14.75 -7.55
CA ASP A 28 -8.76 13.29 -7.58
C ASP A 28 -7.40 12.61 -7.35
N SER A 29 -6.89 12.71 -6.12
CA SER A 29 -5.61 12.09 -5.76
C SER A 29 -5.63 10.57 -5.86
N LEU A 30 -6.78 9.95 -5.54
CA LEU A 30 -6.94 8.48 -5.62
C LEU A 30 -7.02 7.99 -7.07
N GLY A 31 -7.70 8.72 -7.95
CA GLY A 31 -7.69 8.42 -9.38
C GLY A 31 -6.30 8.55 -9.99
N ALA A 32 -5.56 9.60 -9.62
CA ALA A 32 -4.18 9.78 -10.06
C ALA A 32 -3.26 8.64 -9.60
N GLU A 33 -3.44 8.13 -8.39
CA GLU A 33 -2.70 6.98 -7.86
C GLU A 33 -3.02 5.69 -8.64
N LEU A 34 -4.29 5.44 -8.92
CA LEU A 34 -4.73 4.28 -9.72
C LEU A 34 -4.15 4.33 -11.14
N ASP A 35 -4.20 5.48 -11.79
CA ASP A 35 -3.65 5.67 -13.13
C ASP A 35 -2.13 5.47 -13.15
N TYR A 36 -1.41 6.01 -12.16
CA TYR A 36 0.03 5.82 -12.03
C TYR A 36 0.41 4.33 -11.93
N TYR A 37 -0.26 3.57 -11.04
CA TYR A 37 0.05 2.15 -10.90
C TYR A 37 -0.44 1.30 -12.07
N LYS A 38 -1.47 1.71 -12.78
CA LYS A 38 -1.88 1.09 -14.05
C LYS A 38 -0.82 1.27 -15.14
N GLU A 39 -0.29 2.48 -15.29
CA GLU A 39 0.80 2.74 -16.24
C GLU A 39 2.07 1.98 -15.85
N PHE A 40 2.38 1.92 -14.55
CA PHE A 40 3.51 1.16 -14.04
C PHE A 40 3.36 -0.35 -14.32
N LEU A 41 2.15 -0.90 -14.15
CA LEU A 41 1.83 -2.29 -14.49
C LEU A 41 2.05 -2.54 -16.01
N ASN A 42 1.48 -1.69 -16.86
CA ASN A 42 1.62 -1.81 -18.32
C ASN A 42 3.08 -1.79 -18.74
N TRP A 43 3.87 -0.88 -18.18
CA TRP A 43 5.32 -0.85 -18.42
C TRP A 43 6.02 -2.09 -17.86
N GLY A 44 5.67 -2.53 -16.66
CA GLY A 44 6.22 -3.73 -16.03
C GLY A 44 5.94 -5.00 -16.79
N MET A 45 4.77 -5.10 -17.42
CA MET A 45 4.32 -6.25 -18.22
C MET A 45 4.71 -6.17 -19.70
N ASP A 46 5.43 -5.13 -20.13
CA ASP A 46 5.78 -4.90 -21.55
C ASP A 46 4.52 -4.86 -22.46
N GLY A 47 3.40 -4.35 -21.92
CA GLY A 47 2.10 -4.26 -22.59
C GLY A 47 1.25 -5.54 -22.54
N GLU A 48 1.73 -6.61 -21.94
CA GLU A 48 0.93 -7.82 -21.71
C GLU A 48 -0.05 -7.64 -20.55
N LYS A 49 -1.14 -8.39 -20.59
CA LYS A 49 -2.17 -8.32 -19.53
C LYS A 49 -1.77 -9.17 -18.34
N HIS A 50 -1.84 -8.59 -17.13
CA HIS A 50 -1.76 -9.32 -15.87
C HIS A 50 -3.18 -9.59 -15.34
N PRO A 51 -3.70 -10.84 -15.37
CA PRO A 51 -5.12 -11.10 -15.09
C PRO A 51 -5.58 -10.59 -13.72
N VAL A 52 -4.87 -10.96 -12.65
CA VAL A 52 -5.23 -10.61 -11.27
C VAL A 52 -5.15 -9.10 -11.04
N CYS A 53 -4.03 -8.45 -11.42
CA CYS A 53 -3.88 -7.01 -11.24
C CYS A 53 -4.89 -6.20 -12.07
N SER A 54 -5.22 -6.66 -13.30
CA SER A 54 -6.22 -5.99 -14.13
C SER A 54 -7.61 -6.07 -13.49
N ASN A 55 -8.01 -7.26 -12.98
CA ASN A 55 -9.27 -7.43 -12.28
C ASN A 55 -9.37 -6.56 -11.02
N ALA A 56 -8.30 -6.52 -10.24
CA ALA A 56 -8.22 -5.67 -9.04
C ALA A 56 -8.32 -4.18 -9.39
N HIS A 57 -7.63 -3.72 -10.44
CA HIS A 57 -7.72 -2.34 -10.90
C HIS A 57 -9.16 -1.98 -11.32
N ASP A 58 -9.81 -2.84 -12.10
CA ASP A 58 -11.19 -2.61 -12.54
C ASP A 58 -12.14 -2.52 -11.34
N TRP A 59 -11.95 -3.41 -10.34
CA TRP A 59 -12.70 -3.34 -9.09
C TRP A 59 -12.46 -2.03 -8.32
N LEU A 60 -11.19 -1.60 -8.20
CA LEU A 60 -10.82 -0.36 -7.51
C LEU A 60 -11.43 0.87 -8.17
N VAL A 61 -11.45 0.93 -9.49
CA VAL A 61 -12.08 2.04 -10.23
C VAL A 61 -13.60 2.06 -10.00
N ALA A 62 -14.24 0.89 -10.00
CA ALA A 62 -15.70 0.77 -9.84
C ALA A 62 -16.19 1.06 -8.41
N ASN A 63 -15.33 0.88 -7.39
CA ASN A 63 -15.70 0.98 -5.97
C ASN A 63 -14.99 2.13 -5.25
N LYS A 64 -14.46 3.12 -6.00
CA LYS A 64 -13.71 4.24 -5.43
C LYS A 64 -14.55 5.02 -4.41
N PRO A 65 -14.11 5.11 -3.12
CA PRO A 65 -14.85 5.86 -2.10
C PRO A 65 -14.60 7.36 -2.22
N GLU A 66 -15.46 8.14 -1.57
CA GLU A 66 -15.14 9.52 -1.25
C GLU A 66 -14.06 9.57 -0.18
N LEU A 67 -13.07 10.45 -0.36
CA LEU A 67 -11.96 10.58 0.58
C LEU A 67 -12.40 11.42 1.79
N GLN A 68 -12.11 10.96 2.98
CA GLN A 68 -12.44 11.69 4.21
C GLN A 68 -11.51 12.87 4.48
N LYS A 69 -10.26 12.76 4.05
CA LYS A 69 -9.22 13.80 4.17
C LYS A 69 -8.16 13.56 3.08
N ILE A 70 -7.65 14.64 2.50
CA ILE A 70 -6.42 14.58 1.71
C ILE A 70 -5.27 15.01 2.61
N SER A 71 -4.30 14.11 2.79
CA SER A 71 -3.12 14.29 3.62
C SER A 71 -1.89 13.83 2.86
N MET A 72 -0.73 14.23 3.34
CA MET A 72 0.50 13.61 2.89
C MET A 72 0.53 12.16 3.38
N CYS A 73 0.77 11.23 2.47
CA CYS A 73 0.97 9.82 2.75
C CYS A 73 2.44 9.46 2.59
N TRP A 74 2.96 8.62 3.47
CA TRP A 74 4.35 8.16 3.43
C TRP A 74 4.61 7.19 2.26
N GLY A 75 3.60 6.38 1.92
CA GLY A 75 3.63 5.45 0.78
C GLY A 75 4.17 4.08 1.14
N ASP A 76 5.43 3.92 1.57
CA ASP A 76 5.97 2.65 2.06
C ASP A 76 5.99 2.60 3.60
N SER A 77 4.82 2.75 4.18
CA SER A 77 4.57 2.90 5.62
C SER A 77 4.69 1.59 6.41
N ARG A 78 5.77 0.84 6.23
CA ARG A 78 6.05 -0.42 6.92
C ARG A 78 7.02 -0.27 8.08
N ILE A 79 6.95 -1.19 9.03
CA ILE A 79 7.78 -1.17 10.24
C ILE A 79 9.30 -1.24 9.93
N GLY A 80 9.67 -1.88 8.81
CA GLY A 80 11.06 -1.98 8.37
C GLY A 80 11.69 -0.65 7.94
N ASN A 81 10.88 0.37 7.65
CA ASN A 81 11.32 1.70 7.26
C ASN A 81 11.32 2.69 8.45
N VAL A 82 11.26 2.18 9.67
CA VAL A 82 11.35 2.98 10.89
C VAL A 82 12.68 2.73 11.59
N LEU A 83 13.44 3.78 11.86
CA LEU A 83 14.60 3.69 12.76
C LEU A 83 14.14 3.76 14.21
N TYR A 84 14.66 2.85 15.02
CA TYR A 84 14.38 2.80 16.45
C TYR A 84 15.65 3.11 17.26
N LYS A 85 15.46 3.87 18.31
CA LYS A 85 16.44 4.10 19.37
C LYS A 85 15.77 3.94 20.72
N ASP A 86 16.33 3.13 21.60
CA ASP A 86 15.79 2.85 22.93
C ASP A 86 14.29 2.46 22.89
N TYR A 87 13.94 1.56 21.96
CA TYR A 87 12.56 1.08 21.69
C TYR A 87 11.56 2.17 21.25
N LYS A 88 12.04 3.35 20.85
CA LYS A 88 11.21 4.43 20.32
C LYS A 88 11.58 4.71 18.87
N ALA A 89 10.58 4.93 18.03
CA ALA A 89 10.81 5.39 16.67
C ALA A 89 11.52 6.76 16.71
N SER A 90 12.63 6.88 15.99
CA SER A 90 13.45 8.07 15.91
C SER A 90 13.45 8.74 14.54
N ALA A 91 13.17 7.97 13.47
CA ALA A 91 13.00 8.50 12.11
C ALA A 91 12.14 7.56 11.26
N LEU A 92 11.44 8.13 10.30
CA LEU A 92 10.77 7.44 9.21
C LEU A 92 11.62 7.60 7.95
N LEU A 93 11.88 6.51 7.26
CA LEU A 93 12.75 6.45 6.09
C LEU A 93 11.96 6.07 4.85
N ASP A 94 12.62 6.14 3.68
CA ASP A 94 12.11 5.62 2.41
C ASP A 94 10.81 6.29 1.95
N TRP A 95 10.91 7.58 1.67
CA TRP A 95 9.81 8.44 1.25
C TRP A 95 9.59 8.47 -0.26
N GLU A 96 10.21 7.58 -1.03
CA GLU A 96 10.16 7.58 -2.49
C GLU A 96 8.75 7.33 -3.07
N MET A 97 7.87 6.67 -2.27
CA MET A 97 6.47 6.44 -2.61
C MET A 97 5.52 7.48 -2.00
N ALA A 98 6.04 8.57 -1.44
CA ALA A 98 5.20 9.57 -0.80
C ALA A 98 4.27 10.25 -1.81
N SER A 99 3.03 10.46 -1.40
CA SER A 99 1.97 11.03 -2.25
C SER A 99 0.96 11.83 -1.42
N MET A 100 0.07 12.55 -2.10
CA MET A 100 -1.10 13.16 -1.47
C MET A 100 -2.30 12.22 -1.64
N GLY A 101 -2.96 11.85 -0.54
CA GLY A 101 -4.09 10.92 -0.60
C GLY A 101 -4.82 10.76 0.74
N ASP A 102 -5.70 9.76 0.81
CA ASP A 102 -6.35 9.41 2.07
C ASP A 102 -5.34 8.71 3.01
N PRO A 103 -5.25 9.11 4.27
CA PRO A 103 -4.38 8.49 5.27
C PRO A 103 -4.54 6.96 5.42
N LEU A 104 -5.71 6.41 5.06
CA LEU A 104 -5.94 4.96 5.04
C LEU A 104 -5.05 4.23 4.05
N MET A 105 -4.49 4.91 3.03
CA MET A 105 -3.52 4.31 2.10
C MET A 105 -2.31 3.78 2.86
N ASP A 106 -1.78 4.55 3.79
CA ASP A 106 -0.62 4.17 4.60
C ASP A 106 -0.96 3.10 5.64
N LEU A 107 -2.10 3.26 6.33
CA LEU A 107 -2.51 2.31 7.35
C LEU A 107 -2.73 0.91 6.74
N ALA A 108 -3.44 0.85 5.62
CA ALA A 108 -3.69 -0.39 4.88
C ALA A 108 -2.42 -0.99 4.29
N TRP A 109 -1.51 -0.16 3.75
CA TRP A 109 -0.23 -0.61 3.23
C TRP A 109 0.59 -1.34 4.28
N GLY A 110 0.77 -0.74 5.46
CA GLY A 110 1.56 -1.33 6.53
C GLY A 110 1.04 -2.71 6.94
N PHE A 111 -0.26 -2.88 7.07
CA PHE A 111 -0.87 -4.18 7.38
C PHE A 111 -0.75 -5.18 6.23
N ALA A 112 -1.05 -4.75 5.00
CA ALA A 112 -0.99 -5.64 3.84
C ALA A 112 0.43 -6.18 3.58
N VAL A 113 1.44 -5.31 3.69
CA VAL A 113 2.84 -5.70 3.52
C VAL A 113 3.31 -6.64 4.65
N ASP A 114 2.92 -6.35 5.91
CA ASP A 114 3.24 -7.22 7.05
C ASP A 114 2.62 -8.62 6.87
N GLU A 115 1.36 -8.71 6.46
CA GLU A 115 0.70 -9.99 6.20
C GLU A 115 1.32 -10.74 5.01
N CYS A 116 1.61 -10.07 3.91
CA CYS A 116 2.27 -10.70 2.77
C CYS A 116 3.64 -11.25 3.13
N ASN A 117 4.44 -10.48 3.88
CA ASN A 117 5.80 -10.87 4.26
C ASN A 117 5.85 -11.87 5.43
N SER A 118 4.74 -12.16 6.06
CA SER A 118 4.63 -13.20 7.10
C SER A 118 3.77 -14.36 6.61
N LEU A 119 2.46 -14.25 6.73
CA LEU A 119 1.51 -15.32 6.39
C LEU A 119 1.59 -15.71 4.90
N GLY A 120 1.81 -14.74 4.02
CA GLY A 120 1.96 -14.98 2.57
C GLY A 120 3.18 -15.82 2.22
N LEU A 121 4.24 -15.74 3.02
CA LEU A 121 5.44 -16.56 2.91
C LEU A 121 5.39 -17.83 3.80
N GLY A 122 4.25 -18.10 4.46
CA GLY A 122 4.10 -19.23 5.37
C GLY A 122 4.87 -19.08 6.68
N VAL A 123 5.28 -17.86 7.03
CA VAL A 123 6.00 -17.55 8.27
C VAL A 123 5.00 -16.95 9.27
N PRO A 124 4.92 -17.47 10.51
CA PRO A 124 4.03 -16.89 11.51
C PRO A 124 4.47 -15.47 11.86
N ARG A 125 3.49 -14.62 12.19
CA ARG A 125 3.78 -13.30 12.75
C ARG A 125 4.51 -13.44 14.09
N LEU A 126 5.37 -12.48 14.40
CA LEU A 126 6.11 -12.48 15.66
C LEU A 126 5.15 -12.33 16.85
N ASP A 127 5.48 -12.97 17.96
CA ASP A 127 4.76 -12.79 19.22
C ASP A 127 4.78 -11.31 19.63
N GLY A 128 3.63 -10.79 20.03
CA GLY A 128 3.46 -9.39 20.36
C GLY A 128 3.26 -8.45 19.15
N SER A 129 3.20 -8.98 17.93
CA SER A 129 2.78 -8.20 16.77
C SER A 129 1.35 -7.71 16.94
N MET A 130 1.14 -6.42 16.77
CA MET A 130 -0.16 -5.76 16.86
C MET A 130 -1.11 -6.31 15.79
N SER A 131 -2.34 -6.63 16.17
CA SER A 131 -3.38 -7.00 15.20
C SER A 131 -3.84 -5.79 14.38
N GLN A 132 -4.47 -6.04 13.24
CA GLN A 132 -5.05 -4.98 12.44
C GLN A 132 -6.12 -4.19 13.21
N SER A 133 -6.98 -4.87 13.96
CA SER A 133 -8.03 -4.23 14.76
C SER A 133 -7.47 -3.32 15.84
N GLU A 134 -6.44 -3.74 16.56
CA GLU A 134 -5.76 -2.90 17.56
C GLU A 134 -5.12 -1.66 16.90
N GLY A 135 -4.49 -1.84 15.73
CA GLY A 135 -3.88 -0.72 15.03
C GLY A 135 -4.88 0.27 14.48
N ILE A 136 -6.03 -0.20 13.98
CA ILE A 136 -7.13 0.66 13.55
C ILE A 136 -7.67 1.46 14.73
N GLU A 137 -7.96 0.80 15.87
CA GLU A 137 -8.47 1.47 17.07
C GLU A 137 -7.52 2.58 17.55
N ILE A 138 -6.21 2.30 17.60
CA ILE A 138 -5.19 3.30 17.97
C ILE A 138 -5.20 4.46 16.99
N TRP A 139 -5.29 4.18 15.70
CA TRP A 139 -5.25 5.19 14.66
C TRP A 139 -6.49 6.08 14.68
N GLU A 140 -7.69 5.50 14.75
CA GLU A 140 -8.96 6.24 14.85
C GLU A 140 -9.00 7.13 16.09
N ASN A 141 -8.63 6.58 17.25
CA ASN A 141 -8.59 7.33 18.51
C ASN A 141 -7.65 8.54 18.48
N LYS A 142 -6.56 8.46 17.70
CA LYS A 142 -5.57 9.55 17.62
C LYS A 142 -5.84 10.57 16.54
N THR A 143 -6.36 10.13 15.41
CA THR A 143 -6.59 11.01 14.25
C THR A 143 -8.00 11.60 14.23
N GLY A 144 -8.96 10.93 14.88
CA GLY A 144 -10.39 11.24 14.77
C GLY A 144 -11.01 10.89 13.41
N LEU A 145 -10.25 10.21 12.54
CA LEU A 145 -10.71 9.76 11.22
C LEU A 145 -11.33 8.36 11.34
N SER A 146 -12.16 7.97 10.35
CA SER A 146 -12.80 6.65 10.30
C SER A 146 -12.00 5.67 9.43
N ALA A 147 -11.92 4.41 9.85
CA ALA A 147 -11.36 3.33 9.03
C ALA A 147 -12.44 2.52 8.26
N GLU A 148 -13.66 3.03 8.10
CA GLU A 148 -14.77 2.31 7.44
C GLU A 148 -14.40 1.80 6.04
N ASN A 149 -13.60 2.55 5.28
CA ASN A 149 -13.15 2.19 3.93
C ASN A 149 -11.86 1.38 3.91
N ILE A 150 -11.39 0.85 5.05
CA ILE A 150 -10.11 0.12 5.14
C ILE A 150 -10.03 -1.05 4.15
N ASN A 151 -11.15 -1.74 3.87
CA ASN A 151 -11.19 -2.84 2.93
C ASN A 151 -10.83 -2.41 1.49
N TYR A 152 -11.30 -1.24 1.06
CA TYR A 152 -10.91 -0.67 -0.23
C TYR A 152 -9.42 -0.41 -0.29
N PHE A 153 -8.88 0.25 0.74
CA PHE A 153 -7.46 0.59 0.80
C PHE A 153 -6.55 -0.63 0.96
N ARG A 154 -7.06 -1.73 1.54
CA ARG A 154 -6.33 -3.01 1.53
C ARG A 154 -6.20 -3.59 0.12
N VAL A 155 -7.27 -3.57 -0.68
CA VAL A 155 -7.18 -3.97 -2.10
C VAL A 155 -6.21 -3.09 -2.85
N LEU A 156 -6.25 -1.75 -2.63
CA LEU A 156 -5.31 -0.82 -3.25
C LEU A 156 -3.86 -1.12 -2.86
N ALA A 157 -3.59 -1.38 -1.58
CA ALA A 157 -2.26 -1.72 -1.10
C ALA A 157 -1.72 -3.00 -1.73
N LEU A 158 -2.54 -4.06 -1.77
CA LEU A 158 -2.17 -5.33 -2.39
C LEU A 158 -1.99 -5.20 -3.91
N PHE A 159 -2.82 -4.40 -4.58
CA PHE A 159 -2.65 -4.09 -6.00
C PHE A 159 -1.32 -3.39 -6.26
N LYS A 160 -1.01 -2.32 -5.54
CA LYS A 160 0.28 -1.60 -5.63
C LYS A 160 1.46 -2.54 -5.38
N PHE A 161 1.40 -3.36 -4.33
CA PHE A 161 2.47 -4.30 -4.01
C PHE A 161 2.64 -5.37 -5.09
N SER A 162 1.55 -5.90 -5.64
CA SER A 162 1.60 -6.85 -6.76
C SER A 162 2.22 -6.23 -8.02
N VAL A 163 1.90 -4.98 -8.34
CA VAL A 163 2.51 -4.24 -9.46
C VAL A 163 4.02 -4.06 -9.26
N ILE A 164 4.46 -3.72 -8.05
CA ILE A 164 5.89 -3.63 -7.71
C ILE A 164 6.56 -4.99 -7.88
N MET A 165 5.92 -6.08 -7.42
CA MET A 165 6.46 -7.44 -7.51
C MET A 165 6.61 -7.93 -8.95
N VAL A 166 5.82 -7.48 -9.91
CA VAL A 166 6.05 -7.74 -11.33
C VAL A 166 7.46 -7.30 -11.75
N ARG A 167 7.87 -6.09 -11.38
CA ARG A 167 9.20 -5.56 -11.72
C ARG A 167 10.32 -6.25 -10.95
N VAL A 168 10.09 -6.53 -9.67
CA VAL A 168 11.04 -7.29 -8.85
C VAL A 168 11.28 -8.67 -9.46
N ALA A 169 10.22 -9.41 -9.80
CA ALA A 169 10.32 -10.73 -10.41
C ALA A 169 11.07 -10.71 -11.74
N LYS A 170 10.71 -9.81 -12.66
CA LYS A 170 11.41 -9.67 -13.94
C LYS A 170 12.89 -9.33 -13.77
N ARG A 171 13.24 -8.49 -12.77
CA ARG A 171 14.64 -8.18 -12.46
C ARG A 171 15.39 -9.38 -11.91
N LEU A 172 14.75 -10.21 -11.08
CA LEU A 172 15.35 -11.45 -10.56
C LEU A 172 15.60 -12.46 -11.69
N ILE A 173 14.67 -12.58 -12.63
CA ILE A 173 14.81 -13.42 -13.82
C ILE A 173 15.94 -12.87 -14.71
N PHE A 174 15.95 -11.58 -14.99
CA PHE A 174 17.00 -10.94 -15.83
C PHE A 174 18.41 -11.11 -15.23
N ASN A 175 18.53 -11.07 -13.91
CA ASN A 175 19.80 -11.28 -13.20
C ASN A 175 20.13 -12.77 -12.95
N GLU A 176 19.40 -13.70 -13.56
CA GLU A 176 19.60 -15.16 -13.44
C GLU A 176 19.48 -15.66 -11.98
N ILE A 177 18.82 -14.91 -11.09
CA ILE A 177 18.52 -15.33 -9.71
C ILE A 177 17.31 -16.27 -9.71
N MET A 178 16.40 -16.10 -10.67
CA MET A 178 15.28 -17.00 -10.96
C MET A 178 15.41 -17.60 -12.36
N PRO A 179 14.83 -18.80 -12.60
CA PRO A 179 14.80 -19.41 -13.94
C PRO A 179 14.17 -18.50 -14.98
N LEU A 180 14.65 -18.58 -16.24
CA LEU A 180 14.15 -17.75 -17.35
C LEU A 180 12.67 -18.02 -17.69
N ASP A 181 12.19 -19.23 -17.42
CA ASP A 181 10.81 -19.65 -17.60
C ASP A 181 9.94 -19.47 -16.35
N SER A 182 10.44 -18.77 -15.35
CA SER A 182 9.67 -18.47 -14.13
C SER A 182 8.49 -17.55 -14.43
N ASP A 183 7.32 -17.92 -13.95
CA ASP A 183 6.08 -17.12 -13.99
C ASP A 183 5.85 -16.29 -12.71
N PHE A 184 6.87 -16.15 -11.85
CA PHE A 184 6.76 -15.45 -10.57
C PHE A 184 6.29 -14.00 -10.70
N HIS A 185 6.43 -13.37 -11.85
CA HIS A 185 5.86 -12.06 -12.14
C HIS A 185 4.33 -12.08 -12.29
N LEU A 186 3.72 -13.26 -12.53
CA LEU A 186 2.26 -13.46 -12.61
C LEU A 186 1.71 -14.14 -11.34
N ASN A 187 2.45 -15.12 -10.84
CA ASN A 187 2.01 -16.03 -9.78
C ASN A 187 2.97 -15.95 -8.60
N ASN A 188 2.59 -15.21 -7.56
CA ASN A 188 3.37 -15.05 -6.34
C ASN A 188 2.46 -14.73 -5.15
N PHE A 189 3.02 -14.73 -3.94
CA PHE A 189 2.27 -14.54 -2.70
C PHE A 189 1.47 -13.23 -2.64
N THR A 190 1.90 -12.15 -3.32
CA THR A 190 1.14 -10.89 -3.31
C THR A 190 -0.07 -10.97 -4.24
N THR A 191 0.06 -11.63 -5.39
CA THR A 191 -1.05 -11.83 -6.33
C THR A 191 -2.10 -12.79 -5.79
N ASP A 192 -1.71 -13.82 -5.04
CA ASP A 192 -2.61 -14.75 -4.36
C ASP A 192 -3.45 -14.01 -3.29
N TYR A 193 -2.79 -13.14 -2.51
CA TYR A 193 -3.47 -12.31 -1.52
C TYR A 193 -4.41 -11.30 -2.17
N LEU A 194 -3.98 -10.65 -3.25
CA LEU A 194 -4.80 -9.69 -3.99
C LEU A 194 -6.08 -10.35 -4.53
N ASP A 195 -5.96 -11.51 -5.19
CA ASP A 195 -7.11 -12.23 -5.74
C ASP A 195 -8.09 -12.66 -4.65
N SER A 196 -7.56 -13.18 -3.55
CA SER A 196 -8.33 -13.57 -2.36
C SER A 196 -9.08 -12.38 -1.76
N GLU A 197 -8.43 -11.22 -1.64
CA GLU A 197 -9.00 -10.02 -1.05
C GLU A 197 -10.09 -9.43 -1.95
N VAL A 198 -9.86 -9.30 -3.27
CA VAL A 198 -10.88 -8.86 -4.22
C VAL A 198 -12.10 -9.78 -4.17
N THR A 199 -11.88 -11.11 -4.13
CA THR A 199 -12.96 -12.09 -3.99
C THR A 199 -13.74 -11.91 -2.69
N ARG A 200 -13.06 -11.63 -1.58
CA ARG A 200 -13.66 -11.41 -0.26
C ARG A 200 -14.55 -10.16 -0.25
N VAL A 201 -14.01 -9.03 -0.72
CA VAL A 201 -14.74 -7.74 -0.66
C VAL A 201 -15.88 -7.66 -1.68
N SER A 202 -15.81 -8.40 -2.78
CA SER A 202 -16.88 -8.47 -3.78
C SER A 202 -18.14 -9.22 -3.29
N LYS A 203 -18.09 -9.84 -2.10
CA LYS A 203 -19.21 -10.54 -1.47
C LYS A 203 -19.85 -9.74 -0.31
N LEU A 204 -19.29 -8.57 0.03
CA LEU A 204 -19.81 -7.67 1.05
C LEU A 204 -20.84 -6.71 0.47
#